data_42147c2621b6c4aa46e0f29ec518a864
#
_entry.id   42147c2621b6c4aa46e0f29ec518a864
#
_cell.length_a   1.000
_cell.length_b   1.000
_cell.length_c   1.000
_cell.angle_alpha   90.00
_cell.angle_beta   90.00
_cell.angle_gamma   90.00
#
_symmetry.space_group_name_H-M   'P 1'
#
loop_
_entity.id
_entity.type
_entity.pdbx_description
1 polymer ?
#
loop_
_entity_poly.entity_id
_entity_poly.type
_entity_poly.pdbx_seq_one_letter_code
_entity_poly.pdbx_strand_id
1 'polypeptide(L)'
;NTIYWGVGNPGPDWDNEYRPGDNLYSNSVLALDADSGKIKWHFQYTPNDPYDFDGVNEQVLVDTKIFGKKVKAVLHADRNGFAYALDRENGKFLWGTPFVKKLDWTVGLDKYTGRPMDYDPNKDVQRYVPSTNASRAQPEGTSCPGNMGGKNWPPSAFDPDRNMYYIPVIESCALHVNVPQEKEWVAREFWLGGAPKMGPIITGSVTAMDVNSGKVVGKYDMDYPNLGGLMVTKGGLVFTGHADGKMVA
;
A
#
# COMPACT_ATOMS: atom_id res chain seq x y z
N ASN A 1 -19.69 16.75 3.62
CA ASN A 1 -18.70 16.67 2.54
C ASN A 1 -17.35 16.22 3.10
N THR A 2 -16.71 15.21 2.45
CA THR A 2 -15.40 14.70 2.86
C THR A 2 -14.59 14.32 1.63
N ILE A 3 -13.33 14.75 1.58
CA ILE A 3 -12.33 14.34 0.59
C ILE A 3 -11.44 13.28 1.25
N TYR A 4 -11.16 12.19 0.55
CA TYR A 4 -10.21 11.17 0.99
C TYR A 4 -8.94 11.31 0.14
N TRP A 5 -7.84 11.69 0.78
CA TRP A 5 -6.59 12.04 0.13
C TRP A 5 -5.48 11.07 0.53
N GLY A 6 -4.85 10.42 -0.44
CA GLY A 6 -3.66 9.60 -0.22
C GLY A 6 -2.41 10.46 -0.11
N VAL A 7 -1.52 10.12 0.80
CA VAL A 7 -0.25 10.81 1.03
C VAL A 7 0.90 9.85 0.75
N GLY A 8 1.91 10.31 0.01
CA GLY A 8 3.10 9.54 -0.36
C GLY A 8 4.08 9.28 0.77
N ASN A 9 5.18 8.66 0.42
CA ASN A 9 6.27 8.32 1.33
C ASN A 9 6.96 9.58 1.90
N PRO A 10 7.67 9.46 3.03
CA PRO A 10 8.48 10.56 3.59
C PRO A 10 9.87 10.60 2.96
N GLY A 11 10.46 11.78 2.85
CA GLY A 11 11.85 11.96 2.40
C GLY A 11 12.82 12.25 3.56
N PRO A 12 14.09 11.82 3.46
CA PRO A 12 14.70 11.00 2.41
C PRO A 12 14.16 9.56 2.44
N ASP A 13 13.93 8.97 1.28
CA ASP A 13 13.13 7.74 1.14
C ASP A 13 13.73 6.56 1.91
N TRP A 14 15.04 6.29 1.74
CA TRP A 14 15.73 5.11 2.29
C TRP A 14 16.61 5.37 3.51
N ASP A 15 16.70 6.60 4.01
CA ASP A 15 17.40 6.91 5.27
C ASP A 15 16.40 7.37 6.34
N ASN A 16 15.62 6.42 6.88
CA ASN A 16 14.63 6.73 7.90
C ASN A 16 15.23 7.17 9.24
N GLU A 17 16.53 6.96 9.47
CA GLU A 17 17.26 7.47 10.63
C GLU A 17 17.45 8.99 10.58
N TYR A 18 17.40 9.58 9.38
CA TYR A 18 17.41 11.04 9.20
C TYR A 18 16.12 11.71 9.69
N ARG A 19 15.00 10.99 9.65
CA ARG A 19 13.64 11.47 9.95
C ARG A 19 12.96 10.65 11.06
N PRO A 20 13.43 10.73 12.31
CA PRO A 20 12.85 9.97 13.42
C PRO A 20 11.36 10.29 13.64
N GLY A 21 10.64 9.38 14.28
CA GLY A 21 9.20 9.44 14.50
C GLY A 21 8.39 8.79 13.38
N ASP A 22 7.07 8.73 13.53
CA ASP A 22 6.15 8.09 12.59
C ASP A 22 6.06 8.81 11.23
N ASN A 23 6.58 10.02 11.13
CA ASN A 23 6.51 10.88 9.95
C ASN A 23 5.07 11.16 9.48
N LEU A 24 4.17 11.48 10.42
CA LEU A 24 2.81 11.86 10.07
C LEU A 24 2.80 13.14 9.20
N TYR A 25 2.07 13.19 8.11
CA TYR A 25 1.08 12.17 7.69
C TYR A 25 1.51 11.42 6.43
N SER A 26 2.75 11.02 6.30
CA SER A 26 3.19 10.21 5.16
C SER A 26 2.52 8.82 5.17
N ASN A 27 2.47 8.15 4.02
CA ASN A 27 1.92 6.79 3.84
C ASN A 27 0.52 6.63 4.46
N SER A 28 -0.36 7.59 4.23
CA SER A 28 -1.63 7.71 4.93
C SER A 28 -2.79 8.00 3.99
N VAL A 29 -3.99 7.68 4.42
CA VAL A 29 -5.20 8.34 3.94
C VAL A 29 -5.62 9.43 4.94
N LEU A 30 -5.94 10.61 4.42
CA LEU A 30 -6.54 11.71 5.17
C LEU A 30 -7.99 11.87 4.76
N ALA A 31 -8.91 11.89 5.73
CA ALA A 31 -10.27 12.34 5.50
C ALA A 31 -10.36 13.83 5.85
N LEU A 32 -10.53 14.64 4.83
CA LEU A 32 -10.54 16.09 4.96
C LEU A 32 -11.97 16.62 4.87
N ASP A 33 -12.27 17.58 5.69
CA ASP A 33 -13.48 18.39 5.52
C ASP A 33 -13.36 19.20 4.23
N ALA A 34 -14.31 19.03 3.30
CA ALA A 34 -14.22 19.61 1.96
C ALA A 34 -14.33 21.14 1.95
N ASP A 35 -14.94 21.74 2.98
CA ASP A 35 -15.18 23.19 3.04
C ASP A 35 -14.03 23.90 3.78
N SER A 36 -13.47 23.27 4.80
CA SER A 36 -12.43 23.90 5.66
C SER A 36 -11.02 23.35 5.45
N GLY A 37 -10.85 22.21 4.77
CA GLY A 37 -9.58 21.51 4.63
C GLY A 37 -9.07 20.83 5.92
N LYS A 38 -9.83 20.87 7.00
CA LYS A 38 -9.41 20.28 8.29
C LYS A 38 -9.44 18.75 8.22
N ILE A 39 -8.42 18.11 8.83
CA ILE A 39 -8.39 16.66 8.97
C ILE A 39 -9.48 16.24 9.96
N LYS A 40 -10.41 15.38 9.50
CA LYS A 40 -11.43 14.72 10.34
C LYS A 40 -10.84 13.49 11.03
N TRP A 41 -10.12 12.68 10.24
CA TRP A 41 -9.39 11.50 10.70
C TRP A 41 -8.28 11.14 9.69
N HIS A 42 -7.35 10.33 10.10
CA HIS A 42 -6.32 9.73 9.24
C HIS A 42 -6.07 8.27 9.61
N PHE A 43 -5.52 7.53 8.68
CA PHE A 43 -4.99 6.19 8.92
C PHE A 43 -3.65 6.08 8.20
N GLN A 44 -2.58 5.74 8.94
CA GLN A 44 -1.23 5.56 8.40
C GLN A 44 -0.96 4.07 8.17
N TYR A 45 -0.62 3.71 6.92
CA TYR A 45 -0.39 2.33 6.51
C TYR A 45 0.98 1.80 6.92
N THR A 46 2.02 2.63 6.81
CA THR A 46 3.41 2.26 7.12
C THR A 46 4.10 3.42 7.86
N PRO A 47 4.10 3.43 9.22
CA PRO A 47 4.83 4.42 10.00
C PRO A 47 6.34 4.39 9.74
N ASN A 48 7.02 5.55 9.67
CA ASN A 48 8.47 5.69 9.47
C ASN A 48 9.02 4.83 8.31
N ASP A 49 8.29 4.77 7.20
CA ASP A 49 8.52 3.89 6.06
C ASP A 49 9.95 3.96 5.47
N PRO A 50 10.72 2.85 5.45
CA PRO A 50 12.04 2.78 4.84
C PRO A 50 12.05 2.11 3.46
N TYR A 51 10.88 1.87 2.83
CA TYR A 51 10.73 1.04 1.62
C TYR A 51 10.21 1.80 0.40
N ASP A 52 9.82 3.08 0.56
CA ASP A 52 9.12 3.86 -0.46
C ASP A 52 7.72 3.28 -0.77
N PHE A 53 6.97 2.95 0.31
CA PHE A 53 5.59 2.47 0.19
C PHE A 53 4.60 3.62 0.24
N ASP A 54 4.37 4.28 -0.90
CA ASP A 54 3.40 5.37 -1.01
C ASP A 54 1.96 4.97 -0.65
N GLY A 55 1.28 5.77 0.15
CA GLY A 55 -0.16 5.65 0.40
C GLY A 55 -1.05 6.36 -0.63
N VAL A 56 -0.53 6.69 -1.81
CA VAL A 56 -1.20 7.56 -2.82
C VAL A 56 -2.20 6.84 -3.71
N ASN A 57 -2.28 5.51 -3.66
CA ASN A 57 -3.22 4.75 -4.47
C ASN A 57 -4.67 5.18 -4.17
N GLU A 58 -5.58 4.90 -5.10
CA GLU A 58 -6.97 5.33 -4.99
C GLU A 58 -7.67 4.82 -3.72
N GLN A 59 -8.58 5.64 -3.20
CA GLN A 59 -9.46 5.32 -2.09
C GLN A 59 -10.84 4.96 -2.67
N VAL A 60 -11.20 3.67 -2.69
CA VAL A 60 -12.46 3.20 -3.27
C VAL A 60 -13.56 3.26 -2.22
N LEU A 61 -14.51 4.20 -2.40
CA LEU A 61 -15.60 4.44 -1.47
C LEU A 61 -16.77 3.52 -1.79
N VAL A 62 -17.17 2.70 -0.82
CA VAL A 62 -18.22 1.70 -1.02
C VAL A 62 -19.23 1.70 0.14
N ASP A 63 -20.49 1.48 -0.20
CA ASP A 63 -21.55 1.12 0.76
C ASP A 63 -21.80 -0.38 0.63
N THR A 64 -21.38 -1.16 1.62
CA THR A 64 -21.24 -2.61 1.50
C THR A 64 -21.57 -3.36 2.78
N LYS A 65 -21.32 -4.66 2.79
CA LYS A 65 -21.35 -5.48 4.01
C LYS A 65 -19.94 -5.97 4.34
N ILE A 66 -19.54 -5.80 5.60
CA ILE A 66 -18.29 -6.35 6.16
C ILE A 66 -18.68 -7.12 7.44
N PHE A 67 -18.28 -8.38 7.50
CA PHE A 67 -18.68 -9.32 8.55
C PHE A 67 -20.20 -9.34 8.78
N GLY A 68 -20.96 -9.31 7.66
CA GLY A 68 -22.42 -9.33 7.66
C GLY A 68 -23.10 -8.00 8.02
N LYS A 69 -22.38 -6.99 8.45
CA LYS A 69 -22.90 -5.67 8.85
C LYS A 69 -22.80 -4.66 7.71
N LYS A 70 -23.83 -3.84 7.53
CA LYS A 70 -23.78 -2.70 6.60
C LYS A 70 -22.76 -1.69 7.09
N VAL A 71 -21.84 -1.28 6.22
CA VAL A 71 -20.76 -0.34 6.50
C VAL A 71 -20.55 0.57 5.31
N LYS A 72 -20.27 1.85 5.58
CA LYS A 72 -19.69 2.76 4.62
C LYS A 72 -18.18 2.63 4.72
N ALA A 73 -17.54 2.01 3.74
CA ALA A 73 -16.12 1.70 3.82
C ALA A 73 -15.27 2.48 2.81
N VAL A 74 -14.00 2.63 3.14
CA VAL A 74 -12.90 2.91 2.21
C VAL A 74 -12.16 1.59 2.01
N LEU A 75 -12.02 1.14 0.76
CA LEU A 75 -11.12 0.07 0.37
C LEU A 75 -9.87 0.68 -0.24
N HIS A 76 -8.72 0.18 0.14
CA HIS A 76 -7.42 0.64 -0.34
C HIS A 76 -6.47 -0.54 -0.49
N ALA A 77 -5.81 -0.66 -1.63
CA ALA A 77 -4.71 -1.60 -1.82
C ALA A 77 -3.41 -0.78 -1.87
N ASP A 78 -2.57 -0.98 -0.86
CA ASP A 78 -1.38 -0.19 -0.62
C ASP A 78 -0.13 -0.80 -1.28
N ARG A 79 0.88 0.02 -1.56
CA ARG A 79 2.18 -0.45 -2.05
C ARG A 79 2.82 -1.47 -1.11
N ASN A 80 2.56 -1.37 0.18
CA ASN A 80 3.08 -2.27 1.20
C ASN A 80 2.60 -3.74 1.07
N GLY A 81 1.70 -4.02 0.13
CA GLY A 81 1.22 -5.37 -0.21
C GLY A 81 -0.03 -5.79 0.54
N PHE A 82 -0.60 -4.94 1.38
CA PHE A 82 -1.86 -5.18 2.08
C PHE A 82 -3.01 -4.41 1.44
N ALA A 83 -4.16 -5.06 1.34
CA ALA A 83 -5.43 -4.41 1.10
C ALA A 83 -6.09 -4.13 2.46
N TYR A 84 -6.68 -2.96 2.58
CA TYR A 84 -7.31 -2.45 3.80
C TYR A 84 -8.77 -2.13 3.57
N ALA A 85 -9.59 -2.35 4.58
CA ALA A 85 -10.90 -1.76 4.69
C ALA A 85 -10.98 -0.91 5.98
N LEU A 86 -11.39 0.33 5.82
CA LEU A 86 -11.58 1.27 6.93
C LEU A 86 -13.04 1.73 6.95
N ASP A 87 -13.57 2.01 8.12
CA ASP A 87 -14.83 2.72 8.26
C ASP A 87 -14.66 4.15 7.73
N ARG A 88 -15.43 4.50 6.69
CA ARG A 88 -15.33 5.78 5.99
C ARG A 88 -15.69 6.99 6.87
N GLU A 89 -16.47 6.78 7.93
CA GLU A 89 -16.95 7.88 8.77
C GLU A 89 -15.92 8.31 9.84
N ASN A 90 -15.08 7.36 10.30
CA ASN A 90 -14.19 7.61 11.44
C ASN A 90 -12.77 7.04 11.30
N GLY A 91 -12.44 6.39 10.18
CA GLY A 91 -11.13 5.80 9.93
C GLY A 91 -10.83 4.52 10.68
N LYS A 92 -11.83 3.92 11.37
CA LYS A 92 -11.62 2.68 12.12
C LYS A 92 -11.22 1.54 11.19
N PHE A 93 -10.15 0.84 11.54
CA PHE A 93 -9.71 -0.37 10.86
C PHE A 93 -10.75 -1.49 10.99
N LEU A 94 -11.08 -2.12 9.86
CA LEU A 94 -12.04 -3.21 9.79
C LEU A 94 -11.35 -4.54 9.48
N TRP A 95 -10.52 -4.57 8.43
CA TRP A 95 -9.63 -5.67 8.10
C TRP A 95 -8.45 -5.21 7.23
N GLY A 96 -7.36 -5.99 7.28
CA GLY A 96 -6.21 -5.86 6.38
C GLY A 96 -5.68 -7.24 6.01
N THR A 97 -5.44 -7.46 4.71
CA THR A 97 -5.07 -8.78 4.18
C THR A 97 -4.00 -8.64 3.11
N PRO A 98 -2.91 -9.44 3.14
CA PRO A 98 -1.93 -9.43 2.07
C PRO A 98 -2.56 -9.91 0.76
N PHE A 99 -2.32 -9.17 -0.33
CA PHE A 99 -2.83 -9.52 -1.65
C PHE A 99 -1.73 -9.97 -2.62
N VAL A 100 -0.47 -9.81 -2.25
CA VAL A 100 0.71 -10.28 -2.98
C VAL A 100 1.03 -11.74 -2.65
N LYS A 101 1.84 -12.42 -3.49
CA LYS A 101 2.31 -13.79 -3.24
C LYS A 101 3.38 -13.86 -2.16
N LYS A 102 4.27 -12.87 -2.14
CA LYS A 102 5.36 -12.79 -1.16
C LYS A 102 5.32 -11.45 -0.43
N LEU A 103 5.27 -11.54 0.89
CA LEU A 103 5.33 -10.38 1.78
C LEU A 103 6.23 -10.75 2.96
N ASP A 104 7.33 -10.01 3.16
CA ASP A 104 8.34 -10.35 4.15
C ASP A 104 8.86 -9.16 4.97
N TRP A 105 8.41 -7.93 4.68
CA TRP A 105 8.85 -6.74 5.40
C TRP A 105 8.22 -6.59 6.81
N THR A 106 7.14 -7.31 7.07
CA THR A 106 6.48 -7.44 8.38
C THR A 106 5.92 -8.84 8.55
N VAL A 107 5.75 -9.30 9.78
CA VAL A 107 5.09 -10.59 10.07
C VAL A 107 3.58 -10.54 9.91
N GLY A 108 3.00 -9.35 9.70
CA GLY A 108 1.57 -9.15 9.48
C GLY A 108 1.06 -7.84 10.05
N LEU A 109 -0.27 -7.69 10.06
CA LEU A 109 -0.95 -6.55 10.66
C LEU A 109 -1.63 -6.95 11.98
N ASP A 110 -1.56 -6.06 12.96
CA ASP A 110 -2.38 -6.18 14.17
C ASP A 110 -3.87 -6.14 13.81
N LYS A 111 -4.60 -7.14 14.22
CA LYS A 111 -6.00 -7.36 13.83
C LYS A 111 -7.00 -6.32 14.36
N TYR A 112 -6.59 -5.47 15.29
CA TYR A 112 -7.45 -4.45 15.88
C TYR A 112 -7.14 -3.05 15.36
N THR A 113 -5.86 -2.78 15.12
CA THR A 113 -5.37 -1.45 14.72
C THR A 113 -4.99 -1.37 13.24
N GLY A 114 -4.69 -2.51 12.60
CA GLY A 114 -4.17 -2.55 11.23
C GLY A 114 -2.74 -2.05 11.08
N ARG A 115 -2.03 -1.79 12.17
CA ARG A 115 -0.61 -1.44 12.15
C ARG A 115 0.25 -2.68 11.91
N PRO A 116 1.43 -2.53 11.29
CA PRO A 116 2.39 -3.63 11.21
C PRO A 116 2.71 -4.20 12.61
N MET A 117 2.75 -5.51 12.76
CA MET A 117 2.97 -6.16 14.07
C MET A 117 4.39 -5.92 14.62
N ASP A 118 5.33 -5.60 13.74
CA ASP A 118 6.72 -5.26 14.10
C ASP A 118 6.91 -3.78 14.48
N TYR A 119 5.83 -2.97 14.39
CA TYR A 119 5.85 -1.56 14.80
C TYR A 119 6.02 -1.43 16.32
N ASP A 120 7.03 -0.67 16.74
CA ASP A 120 7.29 -0.39 18.16
C ASP A 120 7.04 1.10 18.46
N PRO A 121 5.97 1.46 19.19
CA PRO A 121 5.63 2.86 19.47
C PRO A 121 6.64 3.57 20.40
N ASN A 122 7.59 2.83 20.98
CA ASN A 122 8.65 3.39 21.83
C ASN A 122 9.94 3.68 21.07
N LYS A 123 9.96 3.44 19.75
CA LYS A 123 11.13 3.69 18.92
C LYS A 123 10.84 4.80 17.91
N ASP A 124 11.73 5.76 17.87
CA ASP A 124 11.68 6.84 16.88
C ASP A 124 12.05 6.36 15.46
N VAL A 125 12.83 5.29 15.34
CA VAL A 125 13.21 4.70 14.07
C VAL A 125 12.75 3.25 14.02
N GLN A 126 11.87 2.96 13.07
CA GLN A 126 11.31 1.61 12.91
C GLN A 126 12.30 0.68 12.20
N ARG A 127 12.34 -0.56 12.66
CA ARG A 127 13.14 -1.66 12.11
C ARG A 127 12.25 -2.90 12.02
N TYR A 128 11.33 -2.89 11.08
CA TYR A 128 10.33 -3.95 10.94
C TYR A 128 10.97 -5.35 10.95
N VAL A 129 11.24 -5.96 9.80
CA VAL A 129 12.04 -7.19 9.71
C VAL A 129 13.48 -6.80 9.36
N PRO A 130 14.48 -7.00 10.21
CA PRO A 130 15.84 -6.44 10.04
C PRO A 130 16.49 -6.77 8.70
N SER A 131 16.28 -7.98 8.16
CA SER A 131 16.85 -8.38 6.87
C SER A 131 16.25 -7.64 5.65
N THR A 132 15.09 -7.03 5.82
CA THR A 132 14.38 -6.30 4.75
C THR A 132 14.62 -4.80 4.80
N ASN A 133 15.10 -4.29 5.94
CA ASN A 133 15.23 -2.87 6.21
C ASN A 133 16.69 -2.42 6.06
N ALA A 134 17.01 -1.72 4.96
CA ALA A 134 18.28 -1.02 4.85
C ALA A 134 18.41 0.06 5.93
N SER A 135 19.60 0.26 6.48
CA SER A 135 19.87 1.21 7.56
C SER A 135 21.33 1.64 7.52
N ARG A 136 21.71 2.66 8.30
CA ARG A 136 23.11 3.12 8.39
C ARG A 136 24.04 2.03 8.92
N ALA A 137 23.57 1.16 9.84
CA ALA A 137 24.35 0.05 10.38
C ALA A 137 24.33 -1.19 9.46
N GLN A 138 23.28 -1.36 8.65
CA GLN A 138 23.10 -2.43 7.68
C GLN A 138 22.67 -1.79 6.35
N PRO A 139 23.60 -1.35 5.49
CA PRO A 139 23.28 -0.54 4.33
C PRO A 139 22.40 -1.22 3.28
N GLU A 140 22.27 -2.53 3.32
CA GLU A 140 21.47 -3.30 2.36
C GLU A 140 20.37 -4.10 3.06
N GLY A 141 19.19 -4.12 2.45
CA GLY A 141 18.05 -4.94 2.88
C GLY A 141 17.20 -5.34 1.68
N THR A 142 16.63 -6.53 1.66
CA THR A 142 15.78 -7.00 0.55
C THR A 142 14.36 -7.21 1.03
N SER A 143 13.39 -6.51 0.44
CA SER A 143 11.98 -6.67 0.75
C SER A 143 11.14 -7.17 -0.41
N CYS A 144 10.07 -7.85 -0.09
CA CYS A 144 8.96 -8.18 -0.97
C CYS A 144 7.64 -7.73 -0.29
N PRO A 145 6.81 -6.91 -0.95
CA PRO A 145 7.09 -6.27 -2.25
C PRO A 145 8.31 -5.35 -2.19
N GLY A 146 8.86 -5.07 -3.39
CA GLY A 146 9.91 -4.06 -3.56
C GLY A 146 9.31 -2.64 -3.60
N ASN A 147 10.14 -1.63 -3.93
CA ASN A 147 9.73 -0.23 -3.96
C ASN A 147 8.63 0.10 -5.00
N MET A 148 8.44 -0.71 -6.05
CA MET A 148 7.26 -0.55 -6.91
C MET A 148 5.94 -0.88 -6.20
N GLY A 149 6.03 -1.54 -5.05
CA GLY A 149 4.89 -1.98 -4.25
C GLY A 149 4.23 -3.25 -4.78
N GLY A 150 3.30 -3.80 -4.01
CA GLY A 150 2.39 -4.85 -4.45
C GLY A 150 1.32 -4.36 -5.42
N LYS A 151 1.04 -3.05 -5.40
CA LYS A 151 0.20 -2.30 -6.33
C LYS A 151 0.79 -0.90 -6.50
N ASN A 152 0.59 -0.32 -7.68
CA ASN A 152 0.95 1.07 -7.96
C ASN A 152 -0.32 1.85 -8.40
N TRP A 153 -0.21 2.95 -9.12
CA TRP A 153 -1.30 3.85 -9.51
C TRP A 153 -2.44 3.22 -10.33
N PRO A 154 -2.24 2.17 -11.15
CA PRO A 154 -3.34 1.60 -11.92
C PRO A 154 -4.54 1.27 -11.04
N PRO A 155 -5.77 1.75 -11.38
CA PRO A 155 -6.91 1.64 -10.49
C PRO A 155 -7.41 0.21 -10.34
N SER A 156 -7.84 -0.11 -9.14
CA SER A 156 -8.60 -1.31 -8.79
C SER A 156 -10.05 -1.20 -9.24
N ALA A 157 -10.81 -2.29 -9.16
CA ALA A 157 -12.22 -2.29 -9.46
C ALA A 157 -13.05 -2.94 -8.33
N PHE A 158 -14.24 -2.42 -8.09
CA PHE A 158 -15.18 -2.98 -7.12
C PHE A 158 -16.49 -3.41 -7.82
N ASP A 159 -16.91 -4.66 -7.57
CA ASP A 159 -18.19 -5.20 -8.01
C ASP A 159 -19.21 -5.14 -6.84
N PRO A 160 -20.17 -4.21 -6.89
CA PRO A 160 -21.15 -4.08 -5.80
C PRO A 160 -22.15 -5.23 -5.73
N ASP A 161 -22.44 -5.89 -6.86
CA ASP A 161 -23.41 -6.98 -6.91
C ASP A 161 -22.86 -8.25 -6.25
N ARG A 162 -21.53 -8.47 -6.40
CA ARG A 162 -20.82 -9.62 -5.83
C ARG A 162 -20.05 -9.31 -4.55
N ASN A 163 -19.97 -8.02 -4.19
CA ASN A 163 -19.16 -7.50 -3.08
C ASN A 163 -17.68 -7.90 -3.19
N MET A 164 -17.15 -7.79 -4.41
CA MET A 164 -15.78 -8.20 -4.76
C MET A 164 -14.90 -7.00 -5.07
N TYR A 165 -13.68 -7.04 -4.55
CA TYR A 165 -12.63 -6.06 -4.82
C TYR A 165 -11.52 -6.73 -5.64
N TYR A 166 -11.21 -6.17 -6.82
CA TYR A 166 -10.20 -6.67 -7.74
C TYR A 166 -9.01 -5.72 -7.75
N ILE A 167 -7.81 -6.27 -7.57
CA ILE A 167 -6.57 -5.51 -7.38
C ILE A 167 -5.59 -5.87 -8.51
N PRO A 168 -5.06 -4.87 -9.28
CA PRO A 168 -3.94 -5.09 -10.18
C PRO A 168 -2.66 -5.21 -9.38
N VAL A 169 -1.94 -6.33 -9.48
CA VAL A 169 -0.83 -6.68 -8.60
C VAL A 169 0.50 -6.67 -9.35
N ILE A 170 1.52 -6.16 -8.68
CA ILE A 170 2.93 -6.27 -9.03
C ILE A 170 3.57 -7.26 -8.05
N GLU A 171 4.12 -8.35 -8.57
CA GLU A 171 4.86 -9.34 -7.79
C GLU A 171 6.36 -9.11 -7.99
N SER A 172 6.96 -8.35 -7.11
CA SER A 172 8.38 -7.98 -7.19
C SER A 172 9.03 -7.94 -5.82
N CYS A 173 10.36 -8.09 -5.81
CA CYS A 173 11.20 -7.79 -4.64
C CYS A 173 12.24 -6.75 -5.05
N ALA A 174 12.81 -6.03 -4.12
CA ALA A 174 13.90 -5.11 -4.39
C ALA A 174 14.96 -5.18 -3.29
N LEU A 175 16.22 -4.97 -3.69
CA LEU A 175 17.30 -4.63 -2.77
C LEU A 175 17.26 -3.12 -2.54
N HIS A 176 17.07 -2.72 -1.31
CA HIS A 176 17.17 -1.33 -0.87
C HIS A 176 18.59 -1.06 -0.37
N VAL A 177 19.16 0.06 -0.78
CA VAL A 177 20.49 0.48 -0.34
C VAL A 177 20.35 1.82 0.38
N ASN A 178 20.71 1.85 1.65
CA ASN A 178 20.79 3.07 2.44
C ASN A 178 22.12 3.77 2.16
N VAL A 179 22.04 5.06 1.88
CA VAL A 179 23.18 5.97 1.86
C VAL A 179 22.85 7.09 2.84
N PRO A 180 23.62 7.24 3.94
CA PRO A 180 23.30 8.23 4.96
C PRO A 180 23.13 9.62 4.35
N GLN A 181 22.02 10.28 4.65
CA GLN A 181 21.74 11.62 4.17
C GLN A 181 22.53 12.63 5.03
N GLU A 182 23.55 13.25 4.43
CA GLU A 182 24.41 14.21 5.13
C GLU A 182 24.02 15.67 4.87
N LYS A 183 23.35 15.93 3.74
CA LYS A 183 22.96 17.27 3.31
C LYS A 183 21.53 17.57 3.67
N GLU A 184 21.26 18.80 4.02
CA GLU A 184 19.88 19.31 4.13
C GLU A 184 19.16 19.26 2.78
N TRP A 185 17.84 19.19 2.84
CA TRP A 185 17.00 19.22 1.66
C TRP A 185 17.15 20.51 0.88
N VAL A 186 17.31 20.39 -0.43
CA VAL A 186 17.33 21.50 -1.38
C VAL A 186 16.14 21.40 -2.33
N ALA A 187 15.39 22.47 -2.47
CA ALA A 187 14.22 22.50 -3.35
C ALA A 187 14.58 22.11 -4.78
N ARG A 188 13.78 21.19 -5.38
CA ARG A 188 13.92 20.65 -6.75
C ARG A 188 15.08 19.66 -6.94
N GLU A 189 15.77 19.25 -5.90
CA GLU A 189 16.75 18.17 -5.96
C GLU A 189 16.12 16.87 -5.40
N PHE A 190 16.58 15.74 -5.92
CA PHE A 190 16.24 14.44 -5.34
C PHE A 190 16.91 14.30 -3.98
N TRP A 191 16.15 13.84 -3.00
CA TRP A 191 16.61 13.69 -1.62
C TRP A 191 16.23 12.30 -1.11
N LEU A 192 16.94 11.29 -1.60
CA LEU A 192 16.52 9.90 -1.50
C LEU A 192 17.14 9.16 -0.30
N GLY A 193 18.35 9.51 0.14
CA GLY A 193 19.04 8.78 1.21
C GLY A 193 19.36 7.32 0.85
N GLY A 194 19.52 7.05 -0.46
CA GLY A 194 19.79 5.72 -0.96
C GLY A 194 19.27 5.48 -2.37
N ALA A 195 19.13 4.21 -2.73
CA ALA A 195 18.56 3.78 -4.00
C ALA A 195 18.03 2.33 -3.93
N PRO A 196 16.95 2.00 -4.63
CA PRO A 196 16.52 0.61 -4.80
C PRO A 196 17.23 -0.03 -6.00
N LYS A 197 17.44 -1.33 -5.94
CA LYS A 197 17.77 -2.17 -7.09
C LYS A 197 16.66 -3.19 -7.23
N MET A 198 15.93 -3.13 -8.33
CA MET A 198 14.84 -4.05 -8.61
C MET A 198 15.37 -5.47 -8.77
N GLY A 199 14.63 -6.45 -8.26
CA GLY A 199 14.93 -7.86 -8.46
C GLY A 199 14.81 -8.26 -9.93
N PRO A 200 15.42 -9.39 -10.32
CA PRO A 200 15.50 -9.83 -11.72
C PRO A 200 14.17 -10.32 -12.30
N ILE A 201 13.19 -10.61 -11.46
CA ILE A 201 11.88 -11.14 -11.88
C ILE A 201 10.79 -10.21 -11.35
N ILE A 202 10.01 -9.68 -12.28
CA ILE A 202 8.83 -8.89 -11.99
C ILE A 202 7.67 -9.46 -12.77
N THR A 203 6.74 -10.08 -12.07
CA THR A 203 5.50 -10.62 -12.63
C THR A 203 4.30 -9.84 -12.10
N GLY A 204 3.10 -10.24 -12.43
CA GLY A 204 1.89 -9.63 -11.95
C GLY A 204 0.78 -10.61 -11.70
N SER A 205 -0.31 -10.10 -11.22
CA SER A 205 -1.57 -10.83 -11.11
C SER A 205 -2.77 -9.88 -11.04
N VAL A 206 -3.97 -10.47 -11.13
CA VAL A 206 -5.20 -9.84 -10.64
C VAL A 206 -5.63 -10.65 -9.42
N THR A 207 -5.70 -10.00 -8.27
CA THR A 207 -6.20 -10.62 -7.04
C THR A 207 -7.66 -10.24 -6.81
N ALA A 208 -8.52 -11.24 -6.58
CA ALA A 208 -9.93 -11.07 -6.24
C ALA A 208 -10.13 -11.28 -4.73
N MET A 209 -10.77 -10.32 -4.07
CA MET A 209 -11.04 -10.35 -2.63
C MET A 209 -12.54 -10.25 -2.35
N ASP A 210 -13.03 -11.10 -1.47
CA ASP A 210 -14.37 -10.93 -0.88
C ASP A 210 -14.32 -9.85 0.20
N VAL A 211 -14.98 -8.74 -0.05
CA VAL A 211 -14.96 -7.58 0.86
C VAL A 211 -15.64 -7.87 2.19
N ASN A 212 -16.64 -8.76 2.20
CA ASN A 212 -17.34 -9.11 3.44
C ASN A 212 -16.44 -9.82 4.45
N SER A 213 -15.56 -10.70 3.99
CA SER A 213 -14.65 -11.46 4.86
C SER A 213 -13.24 -10.92 4.90
N GLY A 214 -12.87 -10.04 3.95
CA GLY A 214 -11.51 -9.56 3.74
C GLY A 214 -10.55 -10.64 3.20
N LYS A 215 -11.06 -11.74 2.64
CA LYS A 215 -10.24 -12.86 2.17
C LYS A 215 -9.96 -12.79 0.67
N VAL A 216 -8.74 -13.17 0.28
CA VAL A 216 -8.44 -13.48 -1.12
C VAL A 216 -9.20 -14.75 -1.50
N VAL A 217 -9.98 -14.68 -2.57
CA VAL A 217 -10.81 -15.79 -3.08
C VAL A 217 -10.38 -16.28 -4.46
N GLY A 218 -9.53 -15.54 -5.14
CA GLY A 218 -8.98 -15.92 -6.43
C GLY A 218 -7.80 -15.07 -6.83
N LYS A 219 -6.97 -15.63 -7.70
CA LYS A 219 -5.83 -14.92 -8.29
C LYS A 219 -5.64 -15.41 -9.74
N TYR A 220 -5.46 -14.46 -10.65
CA TYR A 220 -5.07 -14.74 -12.04
C TYR A 220 -3.63 -14.24 -12.23
N ASP A 221 -2.72 -15.15 -12.52
CA ASP A 221 -1.29 -14.86 -12.69
C ASP A 221 -0.99 -14.32 -14.10
N MET A 222 -0.05 -13.40 -14.16
CA MET A 222 0.41 -12.72 -15.36
C MET A 222 1.95 -12.76 -15.42
N ASP A 223 2.51 -12.97 -16.62
CA ASP A 223 3.96 -13.04 -16.84
C ASP A 223 4.68 -11.69 -16.63
N TYR A 224 3.94 -10.59 -16.70
CA TYR A 224 4.44 -9.21 -16.53
C TYR A 224 3.70 -8.50 -15.39
N PRO A 225 4.28 -7.45 -14.79
CA PRO A 225 3.60 -6.66 -13.77
C PRO A 225 2.30 -6.09 -14.32
N ASN A 226 1.25 -6.12 -13.52
CA ASN A 226 -0.01 -5.53 -13.93
C ASN A 226 0.03 -4.02 -13.70
N LEU A 227 0.36 -3.29 -14.75
CA LEU A 227 0.36 -1.82 -14.81
C LEU A 227 -0.87 -1.28 -15.56
N GLY A 228 -1.84 -2.13 -15.86
CA GLY A 228 -3.15 -1.76 -16.39
C GLY A 228 -4.16 -1.55 -15.26
N GLY A 229 -5.05 -0.57 -15.43
CA GLY A 229 -6.21 -0.44 -14.56
C GLY A 229 -7.20 -1.59 -14.77
N LEU A 230 -8.04 -1.85 -13.78
CA LEU A 230 -9.09 -2.86 -13.86
C LEU A 230 -10.45 -2.21 -14.11
N MET A 231 -11.27 -2.88 -14.90
CA MET A 231 -12.68 -2.56 -15.09
C MET A 231 -13.52 -3.81 -14.87
N VAL A 232 -14.51 -3.71 -14.00
CA VAL A 232 -15.50 -4.78 -13.79
C VAL A 232 -16.82 -4.42 -14.45
N THR A 233 -17.45 -5.39 -15.07
CA THR A 233 -18.78 -5.22 -15.69
C THR A 233 -19.86 -5.87 -14.86
N LYS A 234 -21.11 -5.41 -15.01
CA LYS A 234 -22.29 -6.03 -14.39
C LYS A 234 -22.45 -7.51 -14.78
N GLY A 235 -21.98 -7.89 -15.97
CA GLY A 235 -21.97 -9.29 -16.44
C GLY A 235 -20.97 -10.19 -15.70
N GLY A 236 -20.08 -9.64 -14.88
CA GLY A 236 -19.10 -10.39 -14.07
C GLY A 236 -17.76 -10.61 -14.75
N LEU A 237 -17.45 -9.89 -15.82
CA LEU A 237 -16.12 -9.90 -16.43
C LEU A 237 -15.26 -8.79 -15.83
N VAL A 238 -13.98 -9.08 -15.65
CA VAL A 238 -12.94 -8.13 -15.21
C VAL A 238 -11.95 -7.97 -16.37
N PHE A 239 -11.76 -6.73 -16.81
CA PHE A 239 -10.87 -6.40 -17.92
C PHE A 239 -9.62 -5.69 -17.40
N THR A 240 -8.47 -6.02 -18.00
CA THR A 240 -7.21 -5.32 -17.82
C THR A 240 -6.35 -5.35 -19.07
N GLY A 241 -5.45 -4.36 -19.22
CA GLY A 241 -4.40 -4.39 -20.25
C GLY A 241 -3.20 -5.18 -19.78
N HIS A 242 -2.62 -5.97 -20.67
CA HIS A 242 -1.41 -6.75 -20.45
C HIS A 242 -0.21 -6.03 -21.08
N ALA A 243 1.00 -6.15 -20.51
CA ALA A 243 2.20 -5.46 -21.00
C ALA A 243 2.66 -5.92 -22.40
N ASP A 244 2.20 -7.08 -22.88
CA ASP A 244 2.44 -7.57 -24.23
C ASP A 244 1.46 -7.01 -25.28
N GLY A 245 0.63 -6.04 -24.90
CA GLY A 245 -0.33 -5.38 -25.78
C GLY A 245 -1.69 -6.07 -25.89
N LYS A 246 -1.94 -7.14 -25.14
CA LYS A 246 -3.24 -7.82 -25.10
C LYS A 246 -4.18 -7.20 -24.08
N MET A 247 -5.47 -7.35 -24.33
CA MET A 247 -6.52 -7.17 -23.34
C MET A 247 -6.93 -8.54 -22.79
N VAL A 248 -7.07 -8.64 -21.49
CA VAL A 248 -7.48 -9.86 -20.77
C VAL A 248 -8.83 -9.62 -20.12
N ALA A 249 -9.70 -10.65 -20.14
CA ALA A 249 -11.00 -10.64 -19.49
C ALA A 249 -11.30 -12.02 -18.86
#